data_77da72d26268aa44335d7fb2feb5d02d
#
_entry.id   77da72d26268aa44335d7fb2feb5d02d
#
_cell.length_a   1.000
_cell.length_b   1.000
_cell.length_c   1.000
_cell.angle_alpha   90.00
_cell.angle_beta   90.00
_cell.angle_gamma   90.00
#
_symmetry.space_group_name_H-M   'P 1'
#
loop_
_entity.id
_entity.type
_entity.pdbx_description
1 polymer ?
#
loop_
_entity_poly.entity_id
_entity_poly.type
_entity_poly.pdbx_seq_one_letter_code
_entity_poly.pdbx_strand_id
1 'polypeptide(L)'
;MPQQYGVAVPDALEGGRIMTEDLWRLSAVEIAAGIRSQQFSSESVMASVTERIHERNRDLNAIVYDYSEQAMRQARGADRALGAGEGIGPLHGVPVTIKSNIDVAGTPTPNGLPAFQNHIAPEDSPVVRNLKNAGAIIVGRTNTPELSMRLNTDNPLHGRTRNPWHEEASPGGSSGGAGVSAAAGFGPIHHGNDIGGSLRCPASNCGVATVKPTFGRVPAYLPSAPAERGMLTQLMSVQGAICREVRDVRLATAVMAQGDPRDPWWMPVPFDGWPAEKPVAVAVTKASHGYPVHAEIVASVDRAAGYLSDAGFAVEEVTTPPVREAAQCWFDVLGSELDTFLGPLAREHGSETIQNIFNWYYQMGDVANAENYRIGIKDRTVLTREWNLFLEKYPLVLTPYFMRPVYAWDYDAQGIDQVRDLWESAMYSISINYLSLPAGVVPIGRIEQLPTGVQIVGRRFREDLILDAMEAIEARVGILAHDLWAREEAILS
;
A
#
# COMPACT_ATOMS: atom_id res chain seq x y z
N MET A 1 -18.37 -8.20 18.13
CA MET A 1 -17.61 -9.40 17.88
C MET A 1 -16.17 -9.08 17.48
N PRO A 2 -15.34 -8.52 18.38
CA PRO A 2 -13.94 -8.16 18.08
C PRO A 2 -13.04 -9.37 17.81
N GLN A 3 -13.36 -10.54 18.36
CA GLN A 3 -12.58 -11.77 18.21
C GLN A 3 -12.52 -12.32 16.78
N GLN A 4 -13.37 -11.84 15.88
CA GLN A 4 -13.42 -12.32 14.48
C GLN A 4 -12.29 -11.71 13.61
N TYR A 5 -11.64 -10.64 14.07
CA TYR A 5 -10.62 -9.91 13.32
C TYR A 5 -9.20 -10.04 13.90
N GLY A 6 -9.03 -10.81 14.99
CA GLY A 6 -7.71 -11.06 15.61
C GLY A 6 -6.99 -9.83 16.18
N VAL A 7 -7.66 -8.67 16.22
CA VAL A 7 -7.10 -7.40 16.69
C VAL A 7 -7.75 -7.00 18.00
N ALA A 8 -6.97 -6.96 19.09
CA ALA A 8 -7.41 -6.37 20.35
C ALA A 8 -7.50 -4.84 20.18
N VAL A 9 -8.71 -4.30 20.25
CA VAL A 9 -8.92 -2.85 20.33
C VAL A 9 -8.84 -2.47 21.80
N PRO A 10 -7.96 -1.53 22.20
CA PRO A 10 -7.88 -1.07 23.59
C PRO A 10 -9.24 -0.58 24.12
N ASP A 11 -9.55 -0.88 25.36
CA ASP A 11 -10.82 -0.49 25.99
C ASP A 11 -10.90 1.03 26.30
N ALA A 12 -9.75 1.69 26.43
CA ALA A 12 -9.67 3.14 26.65
C ALA A 12 -8.31 3.70 26.22
N LEU A 13 -8.29 4.98 25.86
CA LEU A 13 -7.05 5.74 25.63
C LEU A 13 -6.43 6.12 26.99
N GLU A 14 -5.15 5.80 27.20
CA GLU A 14 -4.43 6.21 28.41
C GLU A 14 -4.06 7.71 28.30
N GLY A 15 -4.62 8.49 29.21
CA GLY A 15 -4.10 9.76 29.74
C GLY A 15 -3.99 10.95 28.80
N GLY A 16 -4.92 11.90 28.90
CA GLY A 16 -4.84 13.25 28.40
C GLY A 16 -6.13 13.70 27.73
N ARG A 17 -6.54 14.94 27.95
CA ARG A 17 -7.69 15.56 27.27
C ARG A 17 -7.25 15.87 25.83
N ILE A 18 -7.57 14.99 24.88
CA ILE A 18 -7.34 15.26 23.45
C ILE A 18 -8.26 16.39 23.04
N MET A 19 -7.74 17.45 22.47
CA MET A 19 -8.53 18.54 21.90
C MET A 19 -9.26 18.04 20.67
N THR A 20 -10.49 18.47 20.43
CA THR A 20 -11.29 18.03 19.28
C THR A 20 -10.64 18.39 17.93
N GLU A 21 -9.81 19.40 17.91
CA GLU A 21 -9.05 19.87 16.74
C GLU A 21 -7.95 18.87 16.31
N ASP A 22 -7.44 18.05 17.23
CA ASP A 22 -6.32 17.12 17.00
C ASP A 22 -6.74 15.66 16.73
N LEU A 23 -8.04 15.36 16.61
CA LEU A 23 -8.53 14.00 16.42
C LEU A 23 -8.03 13.34 15.11
N TRP A 24 -7.63 14.13 14.12
CA TRP A 24 -7.02 13.66 12.87
C TRP A 24 -5.65 12.99 13.07
N ARG A 25 -4.99 13.24 14.23
CA ARG A 25 -3.69 12.65 14.59
C ARG A 25 -3.82 11.20 15.09
N LEU A 26 -5.01 10.81 15.53
CA LEU A 26 -5.25 9.49 16.09
C LEU A 26 -5.15 8.38 15.02
N SER A 27 -4.72 7.20 15.45
CA SER A 27 -4.76 5.97 14.66
C SER A 27 -6.20 5.47 14.46
N ALA A 28 -6.42 4.54 13.53
CA ALA A 28 -7.72 3.91 13.34
C ALA A 28 -8.15 3.13 14.59
N VAL A 29 -7.20 2.47 15.24
CA VAL A 29 -7.44 1.72 16.48
C VAL A 29 -7.92 2.64 17.58
N GLU A 30 -7.26 3.79 17.77
CA GLU A 30 -7.63 4.80 18.78
C GLU A 30 -8.98 5.46 18.46
N ILE A 31 -9.22 5.82 17.20
CA ILE A 31 -10.50 6.40 16.75
C ILE A 31 -11.64 5.41 17.01
N ALA A 32 -11.49 4.15 16.62
CA ALA A 32 -12.52 3.14 16.83
C ALA A 32 -12.79 2.88 18.32
N ALA A 33 -11.75 2.87 19.16
CA ALA A 33 -11.87 2.72 20.61
C ALA A 33 -12.57 3.94 21.24
N GLY A 34 -12.14 5.15 20.90
CA GLY A 34 -12.69 6.40 21.45
C GLY A 34 -14.16 6.61 21.06
N ILE A 35 -14.56 6.30 19.83
CA ILE A 35 -15.97 6.34 19.40
C ILE A 35 -16.78 5.30 20.18
N ARG A 36 -16.30 4.06 20.29
CA ARG A 36 -16.99 2.96 21.00
C ARG A 36 -17.20 3.28 22.49
N SER A 37 -16.20 3.87 23.13
CA SER A 37 -16.29 4.32 24.53
C SER A 37 -16.99 5.66 24.72
N GLN A 38 -17.46 6.30 23.63
CA GLN A 38 -18.11 7.61 23.62
C GLN A 38 -17.22 8.74 24.21
N GLN A 39 -15.92 8.60 24.13
CA GLN A 39 -14.97 9.63 24.52
C GLN A 39 -15.04 10.84 23.55
N PHE A 40 -15.31 10.58 22.30
CA PHE A 40 -15.63 11.56 21.25
C PHE A 40 -16.55 10.90 20.22
N SER A 41 -17.20 11.73 19.38
CA SER A 41 -18.12 11.26 18.35
C SER A 41 -17.43 11.01 17.02
N SER A 42 -18.03 10.18 16.15
CA SER A 42 -17.63 10.05 14.75
C SER A 42 -17.72 11.39 14.01
N GLU A 43 -18.75 12.21 14.33
CA GLU A 43 -18.87 13.56 13.77
C GLU A 43 -17.68 14.44 14.11
N SER A 44 -17.18 14.43 15.36
CA SER A 44 -16.01 15.21 15.77
C SER A 44 -14.73 14.77 15.05
N VAL A 45 -14.52 13.44 14.93
CA VAL A 45 -13.40 12.88 14.17
C VAL A 45 -13.46 13.30 12.70
N MET A 46 -14.64 13.16 12.10
CA MET A 46 -14.83 13.52 10.69
C MET A 46 -14.61 15.01 10.45
N ALA A 47 -15.06 15.87 11.36
CA ALA A 47 -14.82 17.33 11.29
C ALA A 47 -13.32 17.64 11.30
N SER A 48 -12.58 17.09 12.27
CA SER A 48 -11.13 17.29 12.40
C SER A 48 -10.35 16.78 11.15
N VAL A 49 -10.71 15.59 10.63
CA VAL A 49 -10.06 15.05 9.43
C VAL A 49 -10.39 15.84 8.17
N THR A 50 -11.64 16.28 7.98
CA THR A 50 -12.02 17.07 6.80
C THR A 50 -11.42 18.47 6.82
N GLU A 51 -11.30 19.09 7.98
CA GLU A 51 -10.58 20.36 8.15
C GLU A 51 -9.12 20.20 7.73
N ARG A 52 -8.42 19.18 8.23
CA ARG A 52 -7.04 18.87 7.84
C ARG A 52 -6.89 18.63 6.34
N ILE A 53 -7.84 17.93 5.71
CA ILE A 53 -7.86 17.73 4.24
C ILE A 53 -7.98 19.09 3.53
N HIS A 54 -8.93 19.93 3.91
CA HIS A 54 -9.15 21.23 3.26
C HIS A 54 -7.97 22.18 3.40
N GLU A 55 -7.27 22.14 4.52
CA GLU A 55 -6.06 22.93 4.75
C GLU A 55 -4.89 22.53 3.85
N ARG A 56 -4.65 21.22 3.67
CA ARG A 56 -3.40 20.72 3.10
C ARG A 56 -3.52 20.11 1.71
N ASN A 57 -4.70 19.58 1.36
CA ASN A 57 -4.84 18.85 0.09
C ASN A 57 -4.72 19.75 -1.14
N ARG A 58 -5.01 21.05 -1.02
CA ARG A 58 -4.81 22.02 -2.11
C ARG A 58 -3.37 22.02 -2.62
N ASP A 59 -2.39 21.89 -1.72
CA ASP A 59 -0.97 21.91 -2.06
C ASP A 59 -0.47 20.53 -2.44
N LEU A 60 -1.03 19.46 -1.84
CA LEU A 60 -0.58 18.09 -2.00
C LEU A 60 -1.27 17.34 -3.14
N ASN A 61 -2.52 17.68 -3.47
CA ASN A 61 -3.33 17.03 -4.49
C ASN A 61 -3.36 15.48 -4.35
N ALA A 62 -3.56 15.02 -3.12
CA ALA A 62 -3.60 13.59 -2.80
C ALA A 62 -5.00 13.00 -2.91
N ILE A 63 -6.04 13.77 -2.51
CA ILE A 63 -7.46 13.43 -2.64
C ILE A 63 -8.03 14.23 -3.82
N VAL A 64 -8.54 13.50 -4.82
CA VAL A 64 -9.03 14.08 -6.08
C VAL A 64 -10.55 14.06 -6.23
N TYR A 65 -11.25 13.34 -5.35
CA TYR A 65 -12.70 13.45 -5.15
C TYR A 65 -12.94 13.58 -3.66
N ASP A 66 -13.48 14.71 -3.26
CA ASP A 66 -13.81 15.04 -1.88
C ASP A 66 -15.26 14.64 -1.58
N TYR A 67 -15.45 13.81 -0.55
CA TYR A 67 -16.76 13.36 -0.07
C TYR A 67 -17.04 13.85 1.35
N SER A 68 -16.36 14.89 1.81
CA SER A 68 -16.44 15.43 3.17
C SER A 68 -17.87 15.67 3.64
N GLU A 69 -18.73 16.29 2.80
CA GLU A 69 -20.13 16.53 3.15
C GLU A 69 -20.93 15.24 3.34
N GLN A 70 -20.72 14.24 2.46
CA GLN A 70 -21.38 12.95 2.58
C GLN A 70 -20.84 12.18 3.79
N ALA A 71 -19.54 12.20 4.01
CA ALA A 71 -18.87 11.56 5.14
C ALA A 71 -19.38 12.16 6.47
N MET A 72 -19.56 13.47 6.56
CA MET A 72 -20.13 14.12 7.73
C MET A 72 -21.57 13.66 8.02
N ARG A 73 -22.42 13.52 6.98
CA ARG A 73 -23.77 12.96 7.16
C ARG A 73 -23.74 11.51 7.65
N GLN A 74 -22.80 10.69 7.14
CA GLN A 74 -22.61 9.31 7.56
C GLN A 74 -22.07 9.21 9.00
N ALA A 75 -21.16 10.11 9.41
CA ALA A 75 -20.62 10.18 10.76
C ALA A 75 -21.72 10.44 11.80
N ARG A 76 -22.62 11.41 11.53
CA ARG A 76 -23.81 11.64 12.37
C ARG A 76 -24.75 10.42 12.42
N GLY A 77 -24.82 9.67 11.32
CA GLY A 77 -25.55 8.38 11.27
C GLY A 77 -24.92 7.34 12.18
N ALA A 78 -23.59 7.22 12.15
CA ALA A 78 -22.83 6.31 12.98
C ALA A 78 -23.02 6.62 14.49
N ASP A 79 -22.97 7.89 14.87
CA ASP A 79 -23.20 8.31 16.26
C ASP A 79 -24.62 7.96 16.74
N ARG A 80 -25.64 8.13 15.89
CA ARG A 80 -27.02 7.73 16.23
C ARG A 80 -27.16 6.22 16.37
N ALA A 81 -26.55 5.42 15.50
CA ALA A 81 -26.56 3.97 15.56
C ALA A 81 -25.92 3.46 16.85
N LEU A 82 -24.77 4.03 17.24
CA LEU A 82 -24.10 3.72 18.49
C LEU A 82 -24.98 4.08 19.70
N GLY A 83 -25.59 5.28 19.71
CA GLY A 83 -26.49 5.74 20.77
C GLY A 83 -27.78 4.90 20.89
N ALA A 84 -28.22 4.27 19.81
CA ALA A 84 -29.35 3.34 19.78
C ALA A 84 -28.96 1.91 20.24
N GLY A 85 -27.68 1.65 20.52
CA GLY A 85 -27.18 0.33 20.92
C GLY A 85 -27.13 -0.68 19.77
N GLU A 86 -27.07 -0.20 18.52
CA GLU A 86 -26.91 -1.08 17.36
C GLU A 86 -25.53 -1.77 17.36
N GLY A 87 -25.47 -2.97 16.77
CA GLY A 87 -24.19 -3.68 16.61
C GLY A 87 -23.24 -2.91 15.69
N ILE A 88 -22.03 -2.64 16.17
CA ILE A 88 -21.01 -1.85 15.45
C ILE A 88 -19.84 -2.71 15.00
N GLY A 89 -19.28 -2.38 13.84
CA GLY A 89 -18.07 -3.02 13.29
C GLY A 89 -16.77 -2.47 13.90
N PRO A 90 -15.63 -3.12 13.58
CA PRO A 90 -14.32 -2.74 14.11
C PRO A 90 -13.82 -1.37 13.63
N LEU A 91 -14.34 -0.86 12.51
CA LEU A 91 -14.02 0.46 11.95
C LEU A 91 -15.19 1.45 12.04
N HIS A 92 -16.11 1.25 13.00
CA HIS A 92 -17.29 2.09 13.13
C HIS A 92 -16.93 3.57 13.27
N GLY A 93 -17.38 4.39 12.30
CA GLY A 93 -17.13 5.83 12.28
C GLY A 93 -15.73 6.26 11.86
N VAL A 94 -14.83 5.33 11.53
CA VAL A 94 -13.45 5.63 11.13
C VAL A 94 -13.39 6.16 9.70
N PRO A 95 -12.76 7.34 9.43
CA PRO A 95 -12.58 7.85 8.08
C PRO A 95 -11.55 7.04 7.30
N VAL A 96 -11.87 6.73 6.03
CA VAL A 96 -11.00 6.02 5.10
C VAL A 96 -11.02 6.65 3.72
N THR A 97 -9.97 6.46 2.92
CA THR A 97 -9.96 6.85 1.50
C THR A 97 -9.79 5.64 0.59
N ILE A 98 -10.31 5.75 -0.64
CA ILE A 98 -10.24 4.69 -1.65
C ILE A 98 -9.50 5.22 -2.88
N LYS A 99 -8.54 4.46 -3.39
CA LYS A 99 -7.83 4.77 -4.63
C LYS A 99 -8.79 4.88 -5.82
N SER A 100 -8.59 5.87 -6.69
CA SER A 100 -9.53 6.20 -7.78
C SER A 100 -9.56 5.18 -8.94
N ASN A 101 -8.85 4.07 -8.82
CA ASN A 101 -8.89 2.95 -9.76
C ASN A 101 -9.74 1.74 -9.27
N ILE A 102 -10.46 1.89 -8.14
CA ILE A 102 -11.30 0.85 -7.54
C ILE A 102 -12.73 1.37 -7.41
N ASP A 103 -13.71 0.52 -7.68
CA ASP A 103 -15.11 0.90 -7.71
C ASP A 103 -15.68 1.20 -6.33
N VAL A 104 -16.27 2.40 -6.23
CA VAL A 104 -17.18 2.80 -5.17
C VAL A 104 -18.52 3.09 -5.85
N ALA A 105 -19.56 2.35 -5.52
CA ALA A 105 -20.86 2.43 -6.15
C ALA A 105 -21.38 3.86 -6.32
N GLY A 106 -21.85 4.20 -7.53
CA GLY A 106 -22.40 5.52 -7.86
C GLY A 106 -21.35 6.63 -8.04
N THR A 107 -20.03 6.30 -8.04
CA THR A 107 -18.96 7.28 -8.24
C THR A 107 -18.07 6.93 -9.43
N PRO A 108 -17.32 7.91 -10.00
CA PRO A 108 -16.41 7.64 -11.11
C PRO A 108 -15.23 6.74 -10.73
N THR A 109 -14.81 5.87 -11.67
CA THR A 109 -13.58 5.08 -11.58
C THR A 109 -12.67 5.36 -12.79
N PRO A 110 -12.07 6.56 -12.89
CA PRO A 110 -11.35 7.00 -14.08
C PRO A 110 -9.96 6.38 -14.24
N ASN A 111 -9.34 5.87 -13.19
CA ASN A 111 -7.98 5.34 -13.20
C ASN A 111 -6.96 6.31 -13.88
N GLY A 112 -7.10 7.63 -13.59
CA GLY A 112 -6.24 8.68 -14.12
C GLY A 112 -6.51 9.10 -15.58
N LEU A 113 -7.47 8.47 -16.28
CA LEU A 113 -7.77 8.76 -17.69
C LEU A 113 -8.93 9.76 -17.82
N PRO A 114 -8.75 10.89 -18.53
CA PRO A 114 -9.84 11.83 -18.81
C PRO A 114 -11.04 11.21 -19.53
N ALA A 115 -10.81 10.24 -20.42
CA ALA A 115 -11.86 9.53 -21.15
C ALA A 115 -12.84 8.80 -20.23
N PHE A 116 -12.41 8.41 -19.01
CA PHE A 116 -13.23 7.70 -18.04
C PHE A 116 -13.69 8.55 -16.86
N GLN A 117 -13.56 9.87 -16.92
CA GLN A 117 -13.96 10.78 -15.83
C GLN A 117 -15.43 10.60 -15.41
N ASN A 118 -16.30 10.13 -16.31
CA ASN A 118 -17.71 9.88 -16.07
C ASN A 118 -18.08 8.38 -16.07
N HIS A 119 -17.09 7.49 -15.98
CA HIS A 119 -17.32 6.06 -15.89
C HIS A 119 -17.76 5.68 -14.48
N ILE A 120 -19.09 5.66 -14.27
CA ILE A 120 -19.70 5.44 -12.96
C ILE A 120 -19.74 3.96 -12.61
N ALA A 121 -19.19 3.62 -11.44
CA ALA A 121 -19.19 2.26 -10.92
C ALA A 121 -20.61 1.77 -10.60
N PRO A 122 -21.03 0.59 -11.09
CA PRO A 122 -22.38 0.07 -10.84
C PRO A 122 -22.56 -0.44 -9.41
N GLU A 123 -21.49 -0.96 -8.78
CA GLU A 123 -21.50 -1.48 -7.42
C GLU A 123 -20.12 -1.34 -6.74
N ASP A 124 -20.04 -1.63 -5.43
CA ASP A 124 -18.78 -1.59 -4.70
C ASP A 124 -17.88 -2.78 -5.04
N SER A 125 -16.59 -2.52 -5.23
CA SER A 125 -15.56 -3.56 -5.18
C SER A 125 -15.53 -4.26 -3.80
N PRO A 126 -15.07 -5.53 -3.70
CA PRO A 126 -15.04 -6.28 -2.43
C PRO A 126 -14.42 -5.53 -1.26
N VAL A 127 -13.26 -4.90 -1.47
CA VAL A 127 -12.57 -4.13 -0.42
C VAL A 127 -13.39 -2.96 0.10
N VAL A 128 -14.10 -2.27 -0.80
CA VAL A 128 -14.98 -1.14 -0.45
C VAL A 128 -16.17 -1.63 0.37
N ARG A 129 -16.81 -2.71 -0.08
CA ARG A 129 -17.90 -3.35 0.66
C ARG A 129 -17.45 -3.81 2.05
N ASN A 130 -16.28 -4.45 2.16
CA ASN A 130 -15.76 -4.94 3.43
C ASN A 130 -15.45 -3.79 4.40
N LEU A 131 -14.85 -2.69 3.94
CA LEU A 131 -14.62 -1.49 4.76
C LEU A 131 -15.93 -0.87 5.22
N LYS A 132 -16.92 -0.70 4.33
CA LYS A 132 -18.26 -0.18 4.69
C LYS A 132 -18.97 -1.09 5.70
N ASN A 133 -18.92 -2.42 5.50
CA ASN A 133 -19.52 -3.39 6.43
C ASN A 133 -18.86 -3.37 7.81
N ALA A 134 -17.57 -3.02 7.88
CA ALA A 134 -16.86 -2.81 9.14
C ALA A 134 -17.22 -1.46 9.81
N GLY A 135 -18.02 -0.62 9.17
CA GLY A 135 -18.47 0.69 9.66
C GLY A 135 -17.56 1.86 9.28
N ALA A 136 -16.58 1.66 8.41
CA ALA A 136 -15.72 2.74 7.91
C ALA A 136 -16.49 3.72 7.01
N ILE A 137 -16.09 4.98 7.04
CA ILE A 137 -16.71 6.07 6.28
C ILE A 137 -15.72 6.59 5.23
N ILE A 138 -16.11 6.54 3.95
CA ILE A 138 -15.25 7.00 2.86
C ILE A 138 -15.32 8.52 2.79
N VAL A 139 -14.16 9.18 3.05
CA VAL A 139 -14.03 10.65 3.04
C VAL A 139 -13.57 11.19 1.69
N GLY A 140 -13.01 10.35 0.82
CA GLY A 140 -12.55 10.77 -0.50
C GLY A 140 -11.88 9.67 -1.32
N ARG A 141 -11.50 10.02 -2.57
CA ARG A 141 -10.78 9.15 -3.48
C ARG A 141 -9.37 9.69 -3.72
N THR A 142 -8.38 8.83 -3.59
CA THR A 142 -6.97 9.23 -3.73
C THR A 142 -6.48 9.13 -5.17
N ASN A 143 -5.55 10.01 -5.53
CA ASN A 143 -4.95 10.10 -6.85
C ASN A 143 -4.10 8.87 -7.19
N THR A 144 -4.01 8.59 -8.50
CA THR A 144 -3.20 7.52 -9.11
C THR A 144 -2.73 7.98 -10.48
N PRO A 145 -1.58 7.52 -11.01
CA PRO A 145 -1.21 7.80 -12.40
C PRO A 145 -2.16 7.11 -13.38
N GLU A 146 -2.07 7.49 -14.65
CA GLU A 146 -2.82 6.86 -15.73
C GLU A 146 -2.65 5.33 -15.70
N LEU A 147 -3.77 4.62 -15.78
CA LEU A 147 -3.84 3.16 -15.74
C LEU A 147 -3.15 2.52 -14.53
N SER A 148 -2.77 3.33 -13.52
CA SER A 148 -2.00 2.90 -12.35
C SER A 148 -0.64 2.24 -12.69
N MET A 149 0.00 2.64 -13.79
CA MET A 149 1.18 1.97 -14.36
C MET A 149 2.46 2.81 -14.30
N ARG A 150 2.60 3.70 -13.30
CA ARG A 150 3.83 4.46 -13.02
C ARG A 150 4.29 4.29 -11.58
N LEU A 151 5.59 4.47 -11.33
CA LEU A 151 6.18 4.63 -9.99
C LEU A 151 6.12 6.08 -9.48
N ASN A 152 5.38 6.93 -10.15
CA ASN A 152 5.07 8.30 -9.78
C ASN A 152 3.56 8.53 -9.85
N THR A 153 3.03 9.60 -9.23
CA THR A 153 1.59 9.87 -9.22
C THR A 153 1.28 11.22 -9.84
N ASP A 154 0.94 11.15 -11.12
CA ASP A 154 0.53 12.26 -11.97
C ASP A 154 -0.36 11.73 -13.11
N ASN A 155 -1.34 12.51 -13.53
CA ASN A 155 -2.21 12.20 -14.67
C ASN A 155 -2.86 13.46 -15.24
N PRO A 156 -3.28 13.44 -16.54
CA PRO A 156 -3.89 14.60 -17.19
C PRO A 156 -5.25 15.03 -16.60
N LEU A 157 -5.95 14.13 -15.88
CA LEU A 157 -7.27 14.43 -15.32
C LEU A 157 -7.20 15.27 -14.06
N HIS A 158 -6.27 14.96 -13.16
CA HIS A 158 -6.18 15.54 -11.82
C HIS A 158 -4.83 16.22 -11.55
N GLY A 159 -3.82 16.02 -12.39
CA GLY A 159 -2.48 16.55 -12.21
C GLY A 159 -1.65 15.78 -11.17
N ARG A 160 -0.52 16.39 -10.81
CA ARG A 160 0.52 15.88 -9.93
C ARG A 160 0.09 15.82 -8.47
N THR A 161 0.36 14.70 -7.80
CA THR A 161 0.40 14.59 -6.33
C THR A 161 1.81 14.90 -5.83
N ARG A 162 1.95 15.79 -4.84
CA ARG A 162 3.25 16.20 -4.30
C ARG A 162 3.62 15.39 -3.07
N ASN A 163 4.91 15.11 -2.93
CA ASN A 163 5.44 14.46 -1.73
C ASN A 163 5.45 15.47 -0.56
N PRO A 164 4.87 15.14 0.61
CA PRO A 164 4.78 16.09 1.73
C PRO A 164 6.13 16.40 2.40
N TRP A 165 7.16 15.60 2.13
CA TRP A 165 8.51 15.81 2.66
C TRP A 165 9.33 16.78 1.83
N HIS A 166 9.14 16.76 0.50
CA HIS A 166 9.83 17.64 -0.43
C HIS A 166 9.10 17.69 -1.77
N GLU A 167 8.80 18.88 -2.26
CA GLU A 167 7.98 19.06 -3.47
C GLU A 167 8.58 18.46 -4.75
N GLU A 168 9.91 18.41 -4.87
CA GLU A 168 10.60 17.85 -6.03
C GLU A 168 10.82 16.32 -5.94
N ALA A 169 10.46 15.71 -4.81
CA ALA A 169 10.56 14.26 -4.66
C ALA A 169 9.29 13.56 -5.18
N SER A 170 9.44 12.36 -5.69
CA SER A 170 8.28 11.53 -6.05
C SER A 170 7.55 11.05 -4.80
N PRO A 171 6.21 11.13 -4.74
CA PRO A 171 5.43 10.48 -3.68
C PRO A 171 5.37 8.95 -3.83
N GLY A 172 6.02 8.44 -4.88
CA GLY A 172 5.83 7.06 -5.31
C GLY A 172 4.55 6.86 -6.12
N GLY A 173 4.36 5.65 -6.58
CA GLY A 173 3.23 5.22 -7.39
C GLY A 173 3.05 3.69 -7.37
N SER A 174 1.88 3.24 -7.75
CA SER A 174 0.77 4.03 -8.29
C SER A 174 -0.23 4.51 -7.22
N SER A 175 -0.09 4.15 -5.94
CA SER A 175 -0.96 4.61 -4.84
C SER A 175 -0.37 5.83 -4.12
N GLY A 176 0.25 6.79 -4.86
CA GLY A 176 0.92 7.94 -4.25
C GLY A 176 -0.03 8.87 -3.52
N GLY A 177 -1.25 9.06 -4.02
CA GLY A 177 -2.28 9.81 -3.29
C GLY A 177 -2.60 9.18 -1.92
N ALA A 178 -2.62 7.85 -1.80
CA ALA A 178 -2.83 7.15 -0.53
C ALA A 178 -1.62 7.32 0.42
N GLY A 179 -0.37 7.19 -0.10
CA GLY A 179 0.84 7.42 0.69
C GLY A 179 0.94 8.83 1.24
N VAL A 180 0.66 9.83 0.40
CA VAL A 180 0.63 11.25 0.80
C VAL A 180 -0.47 11.51 1.82
N SER A 181 -1.69 10.96 1.61
CA SER A 181 -2.80 11.11 2.54
C SER A 181 -2.47 10.54 3.92
N ALA A 182 -1.82 9.38 3.98
CA ALA A 182 -1.37 8.77 5.23
C ALA A 182 -0.35 9.66 5.96
N ALA A 183 0.67 10.15 5.26
CA ALA A 183 1.71 11.00 5.84
C ALA A 183 1.15 12.37 6.28
N ALA A 184 0.25 12.96 5.50
CA ALA A 184 -0.32 14.29 5.76
C ALA A 184 -1.42 14.30 6.83
N GLY A 185 -1.92 13.16 7.29
CA GLY A 185 -2.97 13.08 8.30
C GLY A 185 -4.40 13.22 7.76
N PHE A 186 -4.67 12.77 6.52
CA PHE A 186 -6.00 12.81 5.89
C PHE A 186 -6.89 11.61 6.28
N GLY A 187 -6.76 11.18 7.52
CA GLY A 187 -7.34 9.98 8.10
C GLY A 187 -6.30 8.89 8.35
N PRO A 188 -6.69 7.77 8.97
CA PRO A 188 -5.74 6.74 9.38
C PRO A 188 -5.56 5.60 8.36
N ILE A 189 -6.55 5.33 7.50
CA ILE A 189 -6.53 4.20 6.56
C ILE A 189 -6.76 4.66 5.13
N HIS A 190 -5.84 4.29 4.23
CA HIS A 190 -5.90 4.65 2.82
C HIS A 190 -5.75 3.39 1.96
N HIS A 191 -6.79 3.05 1.20
CA HIS A 191 -6.76 1.90 0.32
C HIS A 191 -5.85 2.15 -0.89
N GLY A 192 -5.10 1.12 -1.27
CA GLY A 192 -4.30 1.04 -2.49
C GLY A 192 -4.24 -0.37 -3.06
N ASN A 193 -3.45 -0.57 -4.11
CA ASN A 193 -3.20 -1.88 -4.69
C ASN A 193 -1.74 -1.99 -5.17
N ASP A 194 -1.27 -3.22 -5.44
CA ASP A 194 0.15 -3.48 -5.72
C ASP A 194 0.30 -4.63 -6.71
N ILE A 195 0.95 -4.36 -7.85
CA ILE A 195 1.33 -5.34 -8.88
C ILE A 195 2.85 -5.38 -9.11
N GLY A 196 3.56 -4.33 -8.70
CA GLY A 196 5.01 -4.19 -8.83
C GLY A 196 5.63 -3.34 -7.74
N GLY A 197 4.83 -2.98 -6.70
CA GLY A 197 5.28 -2.11 -5.61
C GLY A 197 4.33 -0.97 -5.30
N SER A 198 3.16 -0.92 -5.92
CA SER A 198 2.28 0.26 -5.84
C SER A 198 1.61 0.53 -4.48
N LEU A 199 1.75 -0.35 -3.48
CA LEU A 199 1.54 -0.05 -2.05
C LEU A 199 2.86 0.36 -1.40
N ARG A 200 3.91 -0.44 -1.64
CA ARG A 200 5.19 -0.37 -0.94
C ARG A 200 6.02 0.82 -1.37
N CYS A 201 6.00 1.20 -2.66
CA CYS A 201 6.69 2.37 -3.17
C CYS A 201 6.18 3.67 -2.53
N PRO A 202 4.87 3.98 -2.56
CA PRO A 202 4.36 5.15 -1.86
C PRO A 202 4.61 5.12 -0.35
N ALA A 203 4.50 3.95 0.29
CA ALA A 203 4.79 3.84 1.72
C ALA A 203 6.25 4.19 2.05
N SER A 204 7.20 3.67 1.28
CA SER A 204 8.63 3.99 1.42
C SER A 204 8.90 5.47 1.17
N ASN A 205 8.35 6.05 0.07
CA ASN A 205 8.63 7.42 -0.35
C ASN A 205 7.96 8.48 0.54
N CYS A 206 6.85 8.13 1.20
CA CYS A 206 6.12 9.03 2.10
C CYS A 206 6.40 8.77 3.59
N GLY A 207 7.20 7.74 3.94
CA GLY A 207 7.57 7.44 5.31
C GLY A 207 6.40 6.90 6.14
N VAL A 208 5.63 5.99 5.57
CA VAL A 208 4.46 5.35 6.18
C VAL A 208 4.53 3.83 6.00
N ALA A 209 3.61 3.09 6.63
CA ALA A 209 3.62 1.63 6.65
C ALA A 209 2.57 1.02 5.71
N THR A 210 2.87 -0.17 5.19
CA THR A 210 1.93 -0.98 4.41
C THR A 210 2.30 -2.45 4.45
N VAL A 211 1.34 -3.32 4.19
CA VAL A 211 1.58 -4.70 3.79
C VAL A 211 0.95 -4.97 2.43
N LYS A 212 1.73 -5.50 1.50
CA LYS A 212 1.27 -6.18 0.30
C LYS A 212 0.89 -7.61 0.72
N PRO A 213 -0.39 -7.96 0.81
CA PRO A 213 -0.75 -9.29 1.29
C PRO A 213 -0.41 -10.38 0.28
N THR A 214 -0.53 -11.62 0.71
CA THR A 214 -0.50 -12.79 -0.17
C THR A 214 -1.60 -12.68 -1.22
N PHE A 215 -1.32 -13.07 -2.46
CA PHE A 215 -2.35 -13.24 -3.46
C PHE A 215 -3.46 -14.19 -2.96
N GLY A 216 -4.72 -13.78 -3.10
CA GLY A 216 -5.88 -14.51 -2.59
C GLY A 216 -6.25 -14.22 -1.14
N ARG A 217 -5.48 -13.41 -0.39
CA ARG A 217 -5.82 -12.97 0.97
C ARG A 217 -6.97 -11.95 0.97
N VAL A 218 -6.86 -10.92 0.17
CA VAL A 218 -7.86 -9.85 0.04
C VAL A 218 -8.57 -10.02 -1.30
N PRO A 219 -9.90 -10.16 -1.32
CA PRO A 219 -10.63 -10.38 -2.56
C PRO A 219 -10.53 -9.16 -3.48
N ALA A 220 -10.36 -9.43 -4.78
CA ALA A 220 -10.21 -8.44 -5.82
C ALA A 220 -11.20 -8.69 -6.96
N TYR A 221 -12.10 -7.72 -7.20
CA TYR A 221 -13.04 -7.70 -8.31
C TYR A 221 -13.36 -6.24 -8.63
N LEU A 222 -13.43 -5.93 -9.91
CA LEU A 222 -13.74 -4.59 -10.40
C LEU A 222 -15.04 -4.63 -11.22
N PRO A 223 -16.20 -4.32 -10.61
CA PRO A 223 -17.51 -4.39 -11.26
C PRO A 223 -17.66 -3.59 -12.55
N SER A 224 -16.94 -2.47 -12.68
CA SER A 224 -16.99 -1.60 -13.86
C SER A 224 -16.06 -2.05 -14.99
N ALA A 225 -15.19 -3.03 -14.77
CA ALA A 225 -14.25 -3.48 -15.79
C ALA A 225 -14.99 -4.19 -16.94
N PRO A 226 -14.69 -3.83 -18.20
CA PRO A 226 -15.37 -4.44 -19.37
C PRO A 226 -14.91 -5.88 -19.61
N ALA A 227 -13.76 -6.28 -19.08
CA ALA A 227 -13.17 -7.61 -19.21
C ALA A 227 -12.20 -7.89 -18.06
N GLU A 228 -11.90 -9.15 -17.80
CA GLU A 228 -10.87 -9.56 -16.85
C GLU A 228 -9.46 -9.25 -17.37
N ARG A 229 -8.55 -9.04 -16.43
CA ARG A 229 -7.12 -8.85 -16.73
C ARG A 229 -6.48 -10.18 -17.12
N GLY A 230 -5.30 -10.12 -17.73
CA GLY A 230 -4.48 -11.29 -18.00
C GLY A 230 -4.20 -12.13 -16.74
N MET A 231 -3.98 -13.43 -16.92
CA MET A 231 -3.85 -14.38 -15.81
C MET A 231 -2.70 -14.00 -14.85
N LEU A 232 -1.53 -13.65 -15.41
CA LEU A 232 -0.37 -13.32 -14.58
C LEU A 232 -0.55 -11.96 -13.89
N THR A 233 -1.19 -11.00 -14.57
CA THR A 233 -1.61 -9.72 -13.98
C THR A 233 -2.52 -9.93 -12.78
N GLN A 234 -3.48 -10.87 -12.86
CA GLN A 234 -4.33 -11.23 -11.72
C GLN A 234 -3.50 -11.82 -10.58
N LEU A 235 -2.66 -12.84 -10.86
CA LEU A 235 -1.85 -13.56 -9.86
C LEU A 235 -0.80 -12.67 -9.15
N MET A 236 -0.36 -11.57 -9.78
CA MET A 236 0.62 -10.65 -9.23
C MET A 236 0.00 -9.46 -8.49
N SER A 237 -1.30 -9.20 -8.70
CA SER A 237 -1.99 -8.03 -8.15
C SER A 237 -2.67 -8.33 -6.82
N VAL A 238 -2.59 -7.39 -5.89
CA VAL A 238 -3.29 -7.46 -4.60
C VAL A 238 -3.85 -6.10 -4.19
N GLN A 239 -4.86 -6.13 -3.31
CA GLN A 239 -5.40 -4.96 -2.63
C GLN A 239 -4.78 -4.85 -1.24
N GLY A 240 -4.61 -3.64 -0.70
CA GLY A 240 -4.07 -3.43 0.63
C GLY A 240 -4.31 -2.02 1.15
N ALA A 241 -3.82 -1.73 2.36
CA ALA A 241 -3.91 -0.44 3.00
C ALA A 241 -2.51 0.19 3.19
N ILE A 242 -2.46 1.51 3.10
CA ILE A 242 -1.33 2.34 3.51
C ILE A 242 -1.78 3.14 4.72
N CYS A 243 -1.05 3.05 5.82
CA CYS A 243 -1.36 3.68 7.10
C CYS A 243 -0.11 4.31 7.71
N ARG A 244 -0.28 5.23 8.64
CA ARG A 244 0.86 5.78 9.39
C ARG A 244 1.50 4.75 10.31
N GLU A 245 0.69 3.89 10.91
CA GLU A 245 1.06 2.96 11.96
C GLU A 245 0.79 1.51 11.53
N VAL A 246 1.67 0.61 11.95
CA VAL A 246 1.58 -0.81 11.60
C VAL A 246 0.33 -1.46 12.19
N ARG A 247 -0.11 -1.06 13.40
CA ARG A 247 -1.36 -1.55 14.02
C ARG A 247 -2.60 -1.26 13.16
N ASP A 248 -2.62 -0.11 12.45
CA ASP A 248 -3.71 0.24 11.53
C ASP A 248 -3.63 -0.55 10.23
N VAL A 249 -2.41 -0.85 9.73
CA VAL A 249 -2.22 -1.76 8.60
C VAL A 249 -2.77 -3.14 8.92
N ARG A 250 -2.52 -3.65 10.16
CA ARG A 250 -3.04 -4.94 10.65
C ARG A 250 -4.56 -4.95 10.65
N LEU A 251 -5.18 -3.96 11.28
CA LEU A 251 -6.64 -3.85 11.38
C LEU A 251 -7.30 -3.73 10.00
N ALA A 252 -6.79 -2.84 9.15
CA ALA A 252 -7.32 -2.62 7.81
C ALA A 252 -7.19 -3.87 6.93
N THR A 253 -6.06 -4.57 6.99
CA THR A 253 -5.83 -5.80 6.21
C THR A 253 -6.78 -6.91 6.66
N ALA A 254 -6.96 -7.11 7.98
CA ALA A 254 -7.90 -8.09 8.51
C ALA A 254 -9.35 -7.83 8.09
N VAL A 255 -9.77 -6.57 8.08
CA VAL A 255 -11.11 -6.15 7.62
C VAL A 255 -11.25 -6.39 6.11
N MET A 256 -10.29 -5.97 5.30
CA MET A 256 -10.36 -6.13 3.84
C MET A 256 -10.30 -7.60 3.40
N ALA A 257 -9.72 -8.49 4.20
CA ALA A 257 -9.58 -9.92 3.90
C ALA A 257 -10.89 -10.72 4.01
N GLN A 258 -12.01 -10.10 4.41
CA GLN A 258 -13.31 -10.78 4.43
C GLN A 258 -13.71 -11.22 3.02
N GLY A 259 -14.24 -12.46 2.92
CA GLY A 259 -14.52 -13.11 1.65
C GLY A 259 -15.58 -12.42 0.78
N ASP A 260 -15.40 -12.55 -0.52
CA ASP A 260 -16.36 -12.14 -1.54
C ASP A 260 -16.40 -13.21 -2.64
N PRO A 261 -17.57 -13.87 -2.88
CA PRO A 261 -17.67 -14.93 -3.86
C PRO A 261 -17.48 -14.47 -5.32
N ARG A 262 -17.45 -13.16 -5.59
CA ARG A 262 -17.16 -12.61 -6.91
C ARG A 262 -15.67 -12.70 -7.29
N ASP A 263 -14.77 -12.90 -6.30
CA ASP A 263 -13.36 -13.19 -6.55
C ASP A 263 -13.10 -14.71 -6.50
N PRO A 264 -12.83 -15.36 -7.64
CA PRO A 264 -12.56 -16.79 -7.68
C PRO A 264 -11.24 -17.21 -7.02
N TRP A 265 -10.35 -16.24 -6.73
CA TRP A 265 -9.02 -16.48 -6.17
C TRP A 265 -8.96 -16.30 -4.65
N TRP A 266 -10.01 -15.76 -4.03
CA TRP A 266 -10.03 -15.57 -2.60
C TRP A 266 -9.93 -16.91 -1.84
N MET A 267 -9.07 -16.94 -0.81
CA MET A 267 -8.80 -18.13 -0.02
C MET A 267 -9.25 -17.92 1.45
N PRO A 268 -10.07 -18.83 2.01
CA PRO A 268 -10.60 -18.73 3.38
C PRO A 268 -9.55 -19.14 4.43
N VAL A 269 -8.41 -18.46 4.45
CA VAL A 269 -7.33 -18.70 5.40
C VAL A 269 -7.48 -17.74 6.58
N PRO A 270 -7.42 -18.18 7.85
CA PRO A 270 -7.43 -17.29 9.01
C PRO A 270 -6.37 -16.19 8.90
N PHE A 271 -6.67 -14.99 9.42
CA PHE A 271 -5.73 -13.87 9.35
C PHE A 271 -4.53 -14.12 10.26
N ASP A 272 -4.78 -14.53 11.50
CA ASP A 272 -3.75 -14.98 12.41
C ASP A 272 -3.35 -16.42 12.05
N GLY A 273 -2.07 -16.62 11.73
CA GLY A 273 -1.54 -17.92 11.36
C GLY A 273 -1.38 -18.86 12.55
N TRP A 274 -0.88 -20.08 12.28
CA TRP A 274 -0.49 -21.02 13.34
C TRP A 274 0.62 -20.40 14.19
N PRO A 275 0.67 -20.71 15.51
CA PRO A 275 1.75 -20.27 16.36
C PRO A 275 3.11 -20.60 15.74
N ALA A 276 3.98 -19.60 15.61
CA ALA A 276 5.32 -19.79 15.09
C ALA A 276 6.27 -20.32 16.17
N GLU A 277 7.23 -21.15 15.79
CA GLU A 277 8.34 -21.48 16.68
C GLU A 277 9.11 -20.21 17.02
N LYS A 278 9.49 -20.08 18.28
CA LYS A 278 10.27 -18.93 18.76
C LYS A 278 11.67 -19.39 19.17
N PRO A 279 12.69 -18.57 18.89
CA PRO A 279 12.63 -17.29 18.20
C PRO A 279 12.30 -17.44 16.70
N VAL A 280 11.50 -16.51 16.14
CA VAL A 280 11.20 -16.49 14.69
C VAL A 280 12.46 -16.16 13.93
N ALA A 281 12.84 -17.02 12.99
CA ALA A 281 14.03 -16.83 12.16
C ALA A 281 13.78 -15.77 11.07
N VAL A 282 14.74 -14.83 10.93
CA VAL A 282 14.74 -13.76 9.92
C VAL A 282 16.02 -13.83 9.10
N ALA A 283 15.88 -14.16 7.82
CA ALA A 283 16.98 -14.02 6.87
C ALA A 283 17.20 -12.53 6.57
N VAL A 284 18.44 -12.09 6.46
CA VAL A 284 18.79 -10.72 6.04
C VAL A 284 19.59 -10.80 4.76
N THR A 285 19.24 -9.95 3.78
CA THR A 285 20.04 -9.80 2.56
C THR A 285 20.17 -8.36 2.15
N LYS A 286 21.36 -7.99 1.70
CA LYS A 286 21.72 -6.69 1.12
C LYS A 286 22.34 -6.88 -0.26
N ALA A 287 22.09 -8.05 -0.87
CA ALA A 287 22.70 -8.44 -2.14
C ALA A 287 22.33 -7.44 -3.26
N SER A 288 23.31 -7.02 -4.00
CA SER A 288 23.16 -6.03 -5.08
C SER A 288 22.45 -6.58 -6.32
N HIS A 289 22.55 -7.89 -6.55
CA HIS A 289 22.07 -8.53 -7.77
C HIS A 289 22.51 -7.81 -9.07
N GLY A 290 23.67 -7.13 -9.00
CA GLY A 290 24.22 -6.34 -10.13
C GLY A 290 23.78 -4.87 -10.19
N TYR A 291 22.95 -4.40 -9.26
CA TYR A 291 22.64 -2.98 -9.08
C TYR A 291 23.34 -2.45 -7.81
N PRO A 292 24.08 -1.32 -7.86
CA PRO A 292 24.82 -0.82 -6.70
C PRO A 292 23.85 -0.35 -5.61
N VAL A 293 23.94 -0.97 -4.42
CA VAL A 293 23.11 -0.57 -3.26
C VAL A 293 23.73 0.66 -2.61
N HIS A 294 22.94 1.70 -2.40
CA HIS A 294 23.40 2.93 -1.71
C HIS A 294 23.80 2.61 -0.27
N ALA A 295 24.90 3.22 0.20
CA ALA A 295 25.48 2.89 1.51
C ALA A 295 24.49 3.11 2.68
N GLU A 296 23.69 4.19 2.64
CA GLU A 296 22.67 4.45 3.66
C GLU A 296 21.51 3.45 3.62
N ILE A 297 21.22 2.85 2.47
CA ILE A 297 20.23 1.76 2.38
C ILE A 297 20.79 0.50 3.05
N VAL A 298 22.07 0.17 2.81
CA VAL A 298 22.75 -0.92 3.52
C VAL A 298 22.68 -0.70 5.04
N ALA A 299 23.09 0.48 5.50
CA ALA A 299 23.05 0.84 6.92
C ALA A 299 21.61 0.80 7.51
N SER A 300 20.59 1.11 6.70
CA SER A 300 19.19 1.03 7.11
C SER A 300 18.74 -0.44 7.33
N VAL A 301 19.16 -1.36 6.47
CA VAL A 301 18.89 -2.78 6.65
C VAL A 301 19.63 -3.30 7.90
N ASP A 302 20.87 -2.90 8.12
CA ASP A 302 21.64 -3.29 9.32
C ASP A 302 20.99 -2.79 10.62
N ARG A 303 20.50 -1.54 10.63
CA ARG A 303 19.74 -1.00 11.79
C ARG A 303 18.47 -1.82 12.04
N ALA A 304 17.69 -2.10 10.99
CA ALA A 304 16.47 -2.90 11.12
C ALA A 304 16.76 -4.32 11.63
N ALA A 305 17.83 -4.96 11.14
CA ALA A 305 18.30 -6.25 11.62
C ALA A 305 18.63 -6.23 13.11
N GLY A 306 19.31 -5.16 13.58
CA GLY A 306 19.58 -4.93 14.99
C GLY A 306 18.31 -4.79 15.83
N TYR A 307 17.33 -4.01 15.37
CA TYR A 307 16.05 -3.85 16.08
C TYR A 307 15.26 -5.15 16.19
N LEU A 308 15.25 -5.97 15.13
CA LEU A 308 14.63 -7.28 15.17
C LEU A 308 15.35 -8.24 16.14
N SER A 309 16.68 -8.23 16.15
CA SER A 309 17.47 -9.03 17.09
C SER A 309 17.18 -8.62 18.54
N ASP A 310 17.14 -7.32 18.84
CA ASP A 310 16.79 -6.78 20.17
C ASP A 310 15.37 -7.15 20.59
N ALA A 311 14.45 -7.30 19.62
CA ALA A 311 13.06 -7.73 19.85
C ALA A 311 12.91 -9.26 19.98
N GLY A 312 14.02 -10.01 19.90
CA GLY A 312 14.03 -11.46 20.13
C GLY A 312 13.81 -12.32 18.88
N PHE A 313 13.96 -11.75 17.68
CA PHE A 313 14.02 -12.55 16.44
C PHE A 313 15.41 -13.15 16.26
N ALA A 314 15.48 -14.32 15.63
CA ALA A 314 16.77 -14.96 15.28
C ALA A 314 17.23 -14.47 13.89
N VAL A 315 18.10 -13.47 13.88
CA VAL A 315 18.52 -12.78 12.65
C VAL A 315 19.80 -13.39 12.09
N GLU A 316 19.81 -13.74 10.80
CA GLU A 316 20.97 -14.33 10.10
C GLU A 316 21.12 -13.72 8.70
N GLU A 317 22.33 -13.24 8.37
CA GLU A 317 22.62 -12.78 7.00
C GLU A 317 22.88 -13.97 6.09
N VAL A 318 22.09 -14.14 5.02
CA VAL A 318 22.13 -15.30 4.14
C VAL A 318 21.85 -14.93 2.69
N THR A 319 22.26 -15.82 1.77
CA THR A 319 21.91 -15.71 0.36
C THR A 319 20.47 -16.18 0.15
N THR A 320 19.65 -15.37 -0.51
CA THR A 320 18.26 -15.71 -0.87
C THR A 320 18.20 -16.53 -2.17
N PRO A 321 17.07 -17.20 -2.45
CA PRO A 321 16.79 -17.71 -3.79
C PRO A 321 16.80 -16.59 -4.84
N PRO A 322 16.79 -16.93 -6.15
CA PRO A 322 16.92 -15.97 -7.23
C PRO A 322 15.92 -14.81 -7.13
N VAL A 323 16.44 -13.56 -7.15
CA VAL A 323 15.67 -12.30 -7.14
C VAL A 323 15.66 -11.68 -8.52
N ARG A 324 16.83 -11.57 -9.19
CA ARG A 324 16.96 -10.96 -10.51
C ARG A 324 16.16 -11.70 -11.58
N GLU A 325 16.22 -13.03 -11.56
CA GLU A 325 15.49 -13.89 -12.48
C GLU A 325 13.98 -13.74 -12.29
N ALA A 326 13.52 -13.72 -11.05
CA ALA A 326 12.10 -13.47 -10.75
C ALA A 326 11.65 -12.06 -11.17
N ALA A 327 12.52 -11.05 -11.02
CA ALA A 327 12.27 -9.69 -11.46
C ALA A 327 12.20 -9.59 -13.00
N GLN A 328 13.09 -10.28 -13.73
CA GLN A 328 13.02 -10.32 -15.19
C GLN A 328 11.74 -11.01 -15.68
N CYS A 329 11.40 -12.17 -15.11
CA CYS A 329 10.14 -12.86 -15.44
C CYS A 329 8.90 -11.99 -15.18
N TRP A 330 8.94 -11.08 -14.19
CA TRP A 330 7.84 -10.12 -13.97
C TRP A 330 7.65 -9.22 -15.20
N PHE A 331 8.73 -8.69 -15.81
CA PHE A 331 8.66 -7.90 -17.03
C PHE A 331 8.17 -8.72 -18.22
N ASP A 332 8.69 -9.93 -18.40
CA ASP A 332 8.36 -10.81 -19.51
C ASP A 332 6.85 -11.12 -19.55
N VAL A 333 6.27 -11.42 -18.40
CA VAL A 333 4.84 -11.77 -18.33
C VAL A 333 3.96 -10.53 -18.30
N LEU A 334 4.31 -9.50 -17.51
CA LEU A 334 3.50 -8.28 -17.43
C LEU A 334 3.49 -7.51 -18.74
N GLY A 335 4.66 -7.33 -19.39
CA GLY A 335 4.77 -6.62 -20.65
C GLY A 335 3.87 -7.22 -21.72
N SER A 336 3.86 -8.55 -21.86
CA SER A 336 3.03 -9.26 -22.84
C SER A 336 1.53 -9.10 -22.55
N GLU A 337 1.11 -9.17 -21.28
CA GLU A 337 -0.29 -8.97 -20.90
C GLU A 337 -0.70 -7.50 -21.00
N LEU A 338 0.19 -6.55 -20.68
CA LEU A 338 -0.07 -5.13 -20.86
C LEU A 338 -0.30 -4.79 -22.33
N ASP A 339 0.55 -5.27 -23.24
CA ASP A 339 0.36 -5.01 -24.67
C ASP A 339 -0.96 -5.54 -25.19
N THR A 340 -1.38 -6.72 -24.71
CA THR A 340 -2.62 -7.37 -25.14
C THR A 340 -3.88 -6.71 -24.57
N PHE A 341 -3.89 -6.40 -23.25
CA PHE A 341 -5.13 -6.04 -22.54
C PHE A 341 -5.26 -4.55 -22.22
N LEU A 342 -4.17 -3.87 -21.85
CA LEU A 342 -4.20 -2.44 -21.53
C LEU A 342 -3.56 -1.55 -22.61
N GLY A 343 -2.70 -2.12 -23.45
CA GLY A 343 -2.03 -1.39 -24.52
C GLY A 343 -2.99 -0.73 -25.52
N PRO A 344 -4.07 -1.40 -25.99
CA PRO A 344 -5.07 -0.75 -26.83
C PRO A 344 -5.67 0.49 -26.16
N LEU A 345 -6.01 0.41 -24.88
CA LEU A 345 -6.58 1.50 -24.10
C LEU A 345 -5.59 2.67 -23.93
N ALA A 346 -4.32 2.35 -23.65
CA ALA A 346 -3.26 3.35 -23.54
C ALA A 346 -3.02 4.07 -24.87
N ARG A 347 -3.04 3.34 -25.99
CA ARG A 347 -2.87 3.94 -27.34
C ARG A 347 -4.05 4.82 -27.74
N GLU A 348 -5.26 4.49 -27.34
CA GLU A 348 -6.48 5.23 -27.71
C GLU A 348 -6.72 6.46 -26.81
N HIS A 349 -6.48 6.33 -25.50
CA HIS A 349 -6.93 7.31 -24.50
C HIS A 349 -5.80 7.84 -23.60
N GLY A 350 -4.64 7.21 -23.61
CA GLY A 350 -3.52 7.59 -22.76
C GLY A 350 -2.74 8.80 -23.28
N SER A 351 -2.11 9.52 -22.37
CA SER A 351 -1.14 10.58 -22.71
C SER A 351 0.09 10.00 -23.41
N GLU A 352 0.88 10.86 -24.07
CA GLU A 352 2.16 10.49 -24.63
C GLU A 352 3.09 9.86 -23.57
N THR A 353 3.06 10.38 -22.35
CA THR A 353 3.86 9.86 -21.24
C THR A 353 3.56 8.39 -20.96
N ILE A 354 2.27 8.01 -20.78
CA ILE A 354 1.94 6.62 -20.48
C ILE A 354 2.17 5.69 -21.66
N GLN A 355 1.98 6.16 -22.89
CA GLN A 355 2.30 5.40 -24.10
C GLN A 355 3.80 5.10 -24.19
N ASN A 356 4.66 6.09 -23.90
CA ASN A 356 6.11 5.91 -23.86
C ASN A 356 6.53 4.92 -22.78
N ILE A 357 5.98 5.04 -21.58
CA ILE A 357 6.24 4.11 -20.46
C ILE A 357 5.85 2.68 -20.83
N PHE A 358 4.71 2.46 -21.47
CA PHE A 358 4.31 1.12 -21.92
C PHE A 358 5.29 0.58 -22.98
N ASN A 359 5.71 1.41 -23.93
CA ASN A 359 6.72 1.02 -24.93
C ASN A 359 8.05 0.63 -24.27
N TRP A 360 8.48 1.30 -23.20
CA TRP A 360 9.68 0.93 -22.45
C TRP A 360 9.50 -0.38 -21.69
N TYR A 361 8.33 -0.63 -21.08
CA TYR A 361 8.02 -1.91 -20.45
C TYR A 361 8.02 -3.06 -21.47
N TYR A 362 7.49 -2.84 -22.68
CA TYR A 362 7.55 -3.83 -23.76
C TYR A 362 8.97 -4.16 -24.18
N GLN A 363 9.86 -3.17 -24.23
CA GLN A 363 11.27 -3.39 -24.51
C GLN A 363 11.99 -4.13 -23.35
N MET A 364 11.69 -3.81 -22.11
CA MET A 364 12.29 -4.46 -20.94
C MET A 364 11.86 -5.92 -20.80
N GLY A 365 10.63 -6.26 -21.18
CA GLY A 365 10.08 -7.61 -21.18
C GLY A 365 10.28 -8.35 -22.52
N ASP A 366 10.98 -7.76 -23.51
CA ASP A 366 11.16 -8.33 -24.85
C ASP A 366 9.87 -8.94 -25.42
N VAL A 367 8.78 -8.15 -25.39
CA VAL A 367 7.41 -8.61 -25.72
C VAL A 367 7.31 -9.15 -27.14
N ALA A 368 8.19 -8.74 -28.06
CA ALA A 368 8.28 -9.27 -29.41
C ALA A 368 8.62 -10.77 -29.44
N ASN A 369 9.24 -11.29 -28.37
CA ASN A 369 9.57 -12.71 -28.20
C ASN A 369 8.51 -13.41 -27.37
N ALA A 370 7.49 -13.97 -28.01
CA ALA A 370 6.41 -14.71 -27.34
C ALA A 370 6.87 -15.94 -26.53
N GLU A 371 8.10 -16.41 -26.73
CA GLU A 371 8.67 -17.50 -25.93
C GLU A 371 8.96 -17.04 -24.49
N ASN A 372 9.44 -15.80 -24.30
CA ASN A 372 9.72 -15.25 -22.97
C ASN A 372 8.49 -15.28 -22.05
N TYR A 373 7.30 -14.94 -22.58
CA TYR A 373 6.04 -15.07 -21.84
C TYR A 373 5.79 -16.51 -21.37
N ARG A 374 5.97 -17.50 -22.27
CA ARG A 374 5.77 -18.93 -21.93
C ARG A 374 6.80 -19.42 -20.93
N ILE A 375 8.06 -19.00 -21.06
CA ILE A 375 9.12 -19.30 -20.12
C ILE A 375 8.80 -18.69 -18.76
N GLY A 376 8.39 -17.44 -18.70
CA GLY A 376 8.00 -16.78 -17.46
C GLY A 376 6.83 -17.46 -16.74
N ILE A 377 5.84 -17.98 -17.48
CA ILE A 377 4.76 -18.79 -16.87
C ILE A 377 5.34 -20.07 -16.25
N LYS A 378 6.20 -20.81 -16.97
CA LYS A 378 6.80 -22.07 -16.52
C LYS A 378 7.72 -21.86 -15.32
N ASP A 379 8.60 -20.86 -15.40
CA ASP A 379 9.65 -20.65 -14.39
C ASP A 379 9.07 -20.11 -13.07
N ARG A 380 7.90 -19.49 -13.11
CA ARG A 380 7.18 -19.07 -11.91
C ARG A 380 7.00 -20.21 -10.90
N THR A 381 6.70 -21.42 -11.37
CA THR A 381 6.51 -22.58 -10.48
C THR A 381 7.84 -22.99 -9.82
N VAL A 382 8.94 -22.97 -10.58
CA VAL A 382 10.27 -23.32 -10.07
C VAL A 382 10.72 -22.30 -9.02
N LEU A 383 10.72 -21.02 -9.38
CA LEU A 383 11.16 -19.93 -8.50
C LEU A 383 10.28 -19.83 -7.24
N THR A 384 8.96 -19.97 -7.38
CA THR A 384 8.05 -19.97 -6.21
C THR A 384 8.34 -21.15 -5.27
N ARG A 385 8.67 -22.33 -5.81
CA ARG A 385 9.01 -23.50 -4.99
C ARG A 385 10.32 -23.28 -4.22
N GLU A 386 11.34 -22.73 -4.85
CA GLU A 386 12.62 -22.42 -4.20
C GLU A 386 12.42 -21.43 -3.05
N TRP A 387 11.65 -20.35 -3.29
CA TRP A 387 11.30 -19.40 -2.25
C TRP A 387 10.44 -20.00 -1.13
N ASN A 388 9.48 -20.86 -1.44
CA ASN A 388 8.68 -21.54 -0.41
C ASN A 388 9.56 -22.44 0.49
N LEU A 389 10.47 -23.21 -0.10
CA LEU A 389 11.40 -24.06 0.67
C LEU A 389 12.35 -23.21 1.53
N PHE A 390 12.84 -22.10 1.02
CA PHE A 390 13.66 -21.16 1.78
C PHE A 390 12.88 -20.55 2.96
N LEU A 391 11.64 -20.16 2.74
CA LEU A 391 10.75 -19.59 3.76
C LEU A 391 10.31 -20.63 4.80
N GLU A 392 10.44 -21.94 4.57
CA GLU A 392 10.28 -22.96 5.63
C GLU A 392 11.34 -22.81 6.72
N LYS A 393 12.59 -22.48 6.33
CA LYS A 393 13.70 -22.27 7.27
C LYS A 393 13.69 -20.85 7.84
N TYR A 394 13.41 -19.85 7.00
CA TYR A 394 13.38 -18.43 7.38
C TYR A 394 11.98 -17.86 7.09
N PRO A 395 11.05 -17.93 8.03
CA PRO A 395 9.67 -17.44 7.83
C PRO A 395 9.58 -15.98 7.40
N LEU A 396 10.62 -15.20 7.68
CA LEU A 396 10.74 -13.78 7.32
C LEU A 396 12.09 -13.51 6.61
N VAL A 397 12.08 -12.55 5.68
CA VAL A 397 13.28 -12.07 4.99
C VAL A 397 13.30 -10.54 5.01
N LEU A 398 14.30 -9.96 5.65
CA LEU A 398 14.56 -8.52 5.66
C LEU A 398 15.41 -8.14 4.45
N THR A 399 14.94 -7.18 3.65
CA THR A 399 15.60 -6.71 2.43
C THR A 399 15.55 -5.18 2.33
N PRO A 400 16.37 -4.54 1.49
CA PRO A 400 16.03 -3.22 0.98
C PRO A 400 14.65 -3.26 0.32
N TYR A 401 13.91 -2.14 0.35
CA TYR A 401 12.77 -1.98 -0.57
C TYR A 401 13.27 -1.44 -1.91
N PHE A 402 13.81 -0.23 -1.94
CA PHE A 402 14.66 0.29 -3.01
C PHE A 402 16.13 0.14 -2.64
N MET A 403 16.99 -0.08 -3.64
CA MET A 403 18.45 -0.07 -3.46
C MET A 403 19.05 1.33 -3.61
N ARG A 404 18.24 2.36 -3.74
CA ARG A 404 18.57 3.79 -3.87
C ARG A 404 17.68 4.65 -2.98
N PRO A 405 18.07 5.90 -2.66
CA PRO A 405 17.19 6.90 -2.04
C PRO A 405 15.98 7.25 -2.91
N VAL A 406 15.01 7.95 -2.33
CA VAL A 406 13.83 8.47 -3.06
C VAL A 406 14.29 9.30 -4.27
N TYR A 407 13.64 9.10 -5.39
CA TYR A 407 13.95 9.73 -6.66
C TYR A 407 13.12 11.00 -6.89
N ALA A 408 13.60 11.84 -7.82
CA ALA A 408 12.92 13.06 -8.20
C ALA A 408 11.55 12.77 -8.85
N TRP A 409 10.63 13.70 -8.71
CA TRP A 409 9.37 13.66 -9.42
C TRP A 409 9.61 13.52 -10.93
N ASP A 410 8.77 12.74 -11.58
CA ASP A 410 8.78 12.49 -13.03
C ASP A 410 10.05 11.79 -13.57
N TYR A 411 10.90 11.25 -12.69
CA TYR A 411 12.11 10.53 -13.11
C TYR A 411 11.81 9.34 -14.04
N ASP A 412 10.70 8.64 -13.80
CA ASP A 412 10.22 7.49 -14.58
C ASP A 412 9.69 7.87 -15.98
N ALA A 413 9.54 9.15 -16.30
CA ALA A 413 9.10 9.64 -17.62
C ALA A 413 10.23 10.19 -18.49
N GLN A 414 11.48 10.22 -17.99
CA GLN A 414 12.62 10.85 -18.67
C GLN A 414 13.24 9.97 -19.77
N GLY A 415 12.98 8.67 -19.76
CA GLY A 415 13.49 7.75 -20.78
C GLY A 415 13.62 6.32 -20.27
N ILE A 416 13.95 5.41 -21.19
CA ILE A 416 14.08 3.98 -20.88
C ILE A 416 15.18 3.70 -19.84
N ASP A 417 16.27 4.47 -19.85
CA ASP A 417 17.37 4.28 -18.92
C ASP A 417 16.96 4.62 -17.49
N GLN A 418 16.16 5.68 -17.29
CA GLN A 418 15.62 6.07 -16.00
C GLN A 418 14.58 5.08 -15.50
N VAL A 419 13.72 4.59 -16.38
CA VAL A 419 12.75 3.53 -16.03
C VAL A 419 13.48 2.26 -15.64
N ARG A 420 14.51 1.86 -16.39
CA ARG A 420 15.34 0.68 -16.08
C ARG A 420 16.05 0.85 -14.74
N ASP A 421 16.67 2.00 -14.49
CA ASP A 421 17.35 2.31 -13.23
C ASP A 421 16.40 2.20 -12.03
N LEU A 422 15.18 2.73 -12.14
CA LEU A 422 14.17 2.60 -11.07
C LEU A 422 13.78 1.14 -10.81
N TRP A 423 13.48 0.39 -11.86
CA TRP A 423 13.02 -0.98 -11.71
C TRP A 423 14.14 -1.95 -11.28
N GLU A 424 15.37 -1.72 -11.73
CA GLU A 424 16.53 -2.48 -11.24
C GLU A 424 16.77 -2.18 -9.75
N SER A 425 16.62 -0.92 -9.33
CA SER A 425 16.70 -0.56 -7.90
C SER A 425 15.56 -1.17 -7.06
N ALA A 426 14.42 -1.50 -7.69
CA ALA A 426 13.22 -2.07 -7.07
C ALA A 426 13.07 -3.58 -7.34
N MET A 427 14.12 -4.30 -7.73
CA MET A 427 13.97 -5.71 -8.10
C MET A 427 13.49 -6.59 -6.95
N TYR A 428 13.80 -6.25 -5.68
CA TYR A 428 13.19 -6.89 -4.51
C TYR A 428 11.68 -6.66 -4.39
N SER A 429 11.14 -5.63 -5.03
CA SER A 429 9.71 -5.38 -5.06
C SER A 429 9.00 -6.25 -6.09
N ILE A 430 9.43 -6.18 -7.36
CA ILE A 430 8.74 -6.85 -8.48
C ILE A 430 8.89 -8.37 -8.44
N SER A 431 10.04 -8.90 -7.97
CA SER A 431 10.22 -10.33 -7.75
C SER A 431 9.15 -10.89 -6.81
N ILE A 432 8.84 -10.18 -5.72
CA ILE A 432 7.85 -10.61 -4.73
C ILE A 432 6.42 -10.57 -5.30
N ASN A 433 6.10 -9.65 -6.21
CA ASN A 433 4.84 -9.68 -6.95
C ASN A 433 4.76 -10.91 -7.87
N TYR A 434 5.80 -11.16 -8.65
CA TYR A 434 5.83 -12.32 -9.53
C TYR A 434 5.66 -13.64 -8.77
N LEU A 435 6.25 -13.76 -7.58
CA LEU A 435 6.13 -14.92 -6.70
C LEU A 435 4.82 -14.95 -5.90
N SER A 436 4.02 -13.90 -5.91
CA SER A 436 2.78 -13.74 -5.10
C SER A 436 2.99 -13.89 -3.59
N LEU A 437 4.18 -13.59 -3.09
CA LEU A 437 4.52 -13.62 -1.67
C LEU A 437 4.04 -12.34 -0.97
N PRO A 438 3.67 -12.40 0.31
CA PRO A 438 3.37 -11.20 1.10
C PRO A 438 4.66 -10.45 1.45
N ALA A 439 4.57 -9.12 1.54
CA ALA A 439 5.67 -8.28 1.99
C ALA A 439 5.18 -6.97 2.61
N GLY A 440 5.77 -6.58 3.73
CA GLY A 440 5.53 -5.29 4.37
C GLY A 440 6.65 -4.30 4.11
N VAL A 441 6.32 -3.02 4.13
CA VAL A 441 7.29 -1.92 4.18
C VAL A 441 7.00 -1.08 5.41
N VAL A 442 8.07 -0.80 6.17
CA VAL A 442 8.03 0.04 7.36
C VAL A 442 9.16 1.07 7.28
N PRO A 443 8.92 2.34 7.68
CA PRO A 443 9.97 3.35 7.76
C PRO A 443 11.09 2.94 8.72
N ILE A 444 12.34 3.29 8.37
CA ILE A 444 13.52 3.07 9.21
C ILE A 444 14.26 4.37 9.53
N GLY A 445 13.80 5.48 9.03
CA GLY A 445 14.38 6.80 9.19
C GLY A 445 14.38 7.59 7.90
N ARG A 446 15.40 8.46 7.75
CA ARG A 446 15.55 9.35 6.59
C ARG A 446 16.96 9.28 6.06
N ILE A 447 17.09 9.44 4.75
CA ILE A 447 18.35 9.75 4.06
C ILE A 447 18.24 11.22 3.66
N GLU A 448 19.12 12.06 4.22
CA GLU A 448 18.99 13.52 4.16
C GLU A 448 17.64 13.98 4.74
N GLN A 449 16.74 14.46 3.89
CA GLN A 449 15.43 14.96 4.32
C GLN A 449 14.28 14.00 3.97
N LEU A 450 14.53 12.99 3.14
CA LEU A 450 13.52 12.09 2.59
C LEU A 450 13.43 10.77 3.35
N PRO A 451 12.25 10.21 3.52
CA PRO A 451 12.07 8.92 4.17
C PRO A 451 12.82 7.77 3.48
N THR A 452 13.14 6.77 4.26
CA THR A 452 13.57 5.47 3.75
C THR A 452 12.92 4.36 4.54
N GLY A 453 12.61 3.24 3.87
CA GLY A 453 11.99 2.08 4.47
C GLY A 453 12.75 0.80 4.15
N VAL A 454 12.50 -0.23 4.95
CA VAL A 454 12.94 -1.60 4.70
C VAL A 454 11.76 -2.48 4.36
N GLN A 455 12.01 -3.56 3.63
CA GLN A 455 11.00 -4.55 3.27
C GLN A 455 11.17 -5.83 4.10
N ILE A 456 10.07 -6.36 4.59
CA ILE A 456 10.00 -7.68 5.23
C ILE A 456 9.11 -8.57 4.38
N VAL A 457 9.70 -9.59 3.74
CA VAL A 457 9.00 -10.62 2.99
C VAL A 457 8.66 -11.77 3.93
N GLY A 458 7.49 -12.37 3.77
CA GLY A 458 7.06 -13.48 4.62
C GLY A 458 6.55 -14.70 3.85
N ARG A 459 6.30 -15.78 4.59
CA ARG A 459 5.60 -16.96 4.07
C ARG A 459 4.18 -16.58 3.64
N ARG A 460 3.66 -17.29 2.66
CA ARG A 460 2.27 -17.10 2.21
C ARG A 460 1.29 -17.25 3.37
N PHE A 461 0.36 -16.31 3.46
CA PHE A 461 -0.67 -16.21 4.49
C PHE A 461 -0.11 -16.06 5.92
N ARG A 462 1.10 -15.48 6.05
CA ARG A 462 1.74 -15.15 7.32
C ARG A 462 2.01 -13.64 7.42
N GLU A 463 1.04 -12.84 7.00
CA GLU A 463 1.06 -11.40 7.19
C GLU A 463 1.17 -11.02 8.68
N ASP A 464 0.64 -11.84 9.58
CA ASP A 464 0.77 -11.72 11.02
C ASP A 464 2.24 -11.58 11.47
N LEU A 465 3.13 -12.47 11.01
CA LEU A 465 4.55 -12.42 11.35
C LEU A 465 5.28 -11.22 10.72
N ILE A 466 4.89 -10.82 9.51
CA ILE A 466 5.42 -9.61 8.87
C ILE A 466 5.08 -8.39 9.72
N LEU A 467 3.83 -8.28 10.12
CA LEU A 467 3.33 -7.16 10.93
C LEU A 467 3.96 -7.13 12.32
N ASP A 468 4.16 -8.29 12.97
CA ASP A 468 4.89 -8.38 14.25
C ASP A 468 6.33 -7.83 14.13
N ALA A 469 7.03 -8.19 13.05
CA ALA A 469 8.38 -7.70 12.80
C ALA A 469 8.39 -6.20 12.44
N MET A 470 7.39 -5.72 11.69
CA MET A 470 7.23 -4.29 11.39
C MET A 470 6.94 -3.48 12.66
N GLU A 471 6.06 -3.97 13.56
CA GLU A 471 5.76 -3.33 14.85
C GLU A 471 7.02 -3.25 15.74
N ALA A 472 7.86 -4.28 15.72
CA ALA A 472 9.14 -4.27 16.45
C ALA A 472 10.10 -3.18 15.93
N ILE A 473 10.15 -2.94 14.62
CA ILE A 473 10.93 -1.85 14.03
C ILE A 473 10.29 -0.50 14.34
N GLU A 474 8.97 -0.36 14.13
CA GLU A 474 8.23 0.89 14.41
C GLU A 474 8.38 1.34 15.87
N ALA A 475 8.36 0.40 16.82
CA ALA A 475 8.56 0.70 18.25
C ALA A 475 9.94 1.34 18.56
N ARG A 476 10.95 1.15 17.70
CA ARG A 476 12.29 1.74 17.84
C ARG A 476 12.45 3.04 17.05
N VAL A 477 11.79 3.15 15.91
CA VAL A 477 11.88 4.31 15.01
C VAL A 477 10.88 5.40 15.38
N GLY A 478 9.71 5.02 15.90
CA GLY A 478 8.57 5.90 16.07
C GLY A 478 7.79 6.10 14.74
N ILE A 479 6.76 6.93 14.81
CA ILE A 479 5.89 7.23 13.67
C ILE A 479 6.48 8.43 12.92
N LEU A 480 7.08 8.19 11.77
CA LEU A 480 7.84 9.19 11.02
C LEU A 480 6.97 10.39 10.57
N ALA A 481 5.67 10.18 10.34
CA ALA A 481 4.73 11.26 10.02
C ALA A 481 4.64 12.33 11.11
N HIS A 482 4.90 12.00 12.38
CA HIS A 482 4.92 12.97 13.48
C HIS A 482 6.06 13.98 13.31
N ASP A 483 7.22 13.57 12.80
CA ASP A 483 8.32 14.47 12.47
C ASP A 483 7.93 15.47 11.36
N LEU A 484 7.15 15.01 10.38
CA LEU A 484 6.65 15.86 9.31
C LEU A 484 5.71 16.93 9.87
N TRP A 485 4.77 16.54 10.73
CA TRP A 485 3.80 17.47 11.34
C TRP A 485 4.48 18.49 12.26
N ALA A 486 5.46 18.06 13.06
CA ALA A 486 6.24 18.97 13.91
C ALA A 486 7.02 20.03 13.10
N ARG A 487 7.51 19.65 11.89
CA ARG A 487 8.15 20.62 10.97
C ARG A 487 7.15 21.63 10.42
N GLU A 488 5.94 21.18 10.07
CA GLU A 488 4.86 22.04 9.57
C GLU A 488 4.47 23.08 10.63
N GLU A 489 4.31 22.65 11.89
CA GLU A 489 3.99 23.54 13.02
C GLU A 489 5.10 24.57 13.26
N ALA A 490 6.37 24.15 13.17
CA ALA A 490 7.49 25.06 13.35
C ALA A 490 7.65 26.12 12.24
N ILE A 491 7.06 25.87 11.06
CA ILE A 491 7.05 26.86 9.95
C ILE A 491 5.91 27.88 10.14
N LEU A 492 4.80 27.48 10.78
CA LEU A 492 3.62 28.30 10.99
C LEU A 492 3.69 29.17 12.27
N SER A 493 4.58 28.82 13.22
CA SER A 493 4.87 29.56 14.45
C SER A 493 5.93 30.64 14.24
#